data_a91d950139d8832df3804594fd6a86b5
#
_entry.id   a91d950139d8832df3804594fd6a86b5
#
_cell.length_a   1.000
_cell.length_b   1.000
_cell.length_c   1.000
_cell.angle_alpha   90.00
_cell.angle_beta   90.00
_cell.angle_gamma   90.00
#
_symmetry.space_group_name_H-M   'P 1'
#
loop_
_entity.id
_entity.type
_entity.pdbx_description
1 polymer ?
#
loop_
_entity_poly.entity_id
_entity_poly.type
_entity_poly.pdbx_seq_one_letter_code
_entity_poly.pdbx_strand_id
1 'polypeptide(L)'
;MPRILVGAYFQETNDFHPNDTVYEDFNIVSGEALLKTTGDVMAGAVQALSQRDDVEIIPTYSATMGAGGTITHECFSRISSELLNALEKNKTGADGVYINMHGAMAAEVDKDPEGYILQEVRNMVGPDVPIVASFDMHGTITRRMLKNMDGCSILHTYPHIDWYETGQRAIYVLLRILDGANPVIASVYTPTMVRGDELKTATGVHGTFIRHLQRLEEREDVLAGGIMLGHPPTDCPEQGSRIIVITDDNRTLAEKEALRIGQNFWDMRERMQCVLHSVEEGIAIAKKASGAVIFSDAADATSSGAPGTSNTILKGFLESDYKGKVLFPIRDAPAIIKAMEAGVGQTITMEIGGTRDPRFTPVVVTGVVEILGRRGHEPIAVLQCDNITIFMSTEGGTLCDRWMYPDFGQDPETFDVVIQKLPHTPFEWYDEWAERTITIDVPGAASPNIPTLGHHLVPRPIYPLDPDMTFTPAVEVKGPDRS
;
A
#
# COMPACT_ATOMS: atom_id res chain seq x y z
N MET A 1 0.45 -3.05 -36.76
CA MET A 1 1.27 -3.17 -35.54
C MET A 1 0.64 -2.23 -34.51
N PRO A 2 -0.13 -2.78 -33.54
CA PRO A 2 -0.76 -1.95 -32.52
C PRO A 2 0.27 -1.14 -31.74
N ARG A 3 -0.02 0.14 -31.49
CA ARG A 3 0.82 1.09 -30.78
C ARG A 3 0.26 1.31 -29.39
N ILE A 4 1.01 0.90 -28.38
CA ILE A 4 0.57 0.93 -26.98
C ILE A 4 1.33 2.00 -26.22
N LEU A 5 0.61 3.02 -25.72
CA LEU A 5 1.15 4.03 -24.83
C LEU A 5 1.27 3.43 -23.44
N VAL A 6 2.45 3.58 -22.81
CA VAL A 6 2.68 3.11 -21.43
C VAL A 6 3.14 4.25 -20.53
N GLY A 7 2.56 4.34 -19.33
CA GLY A 7 2.89 5.37 -18.35
C GLY A 7 2.54 4.95 -16.92
N ALA A 8 2.93 5.80 -15.95
CA ALA A 8 2.59 5.58 -14.56
C ALA A 8 2.39 6.89 -13.79
N TYR A 9 1.43 6.89 -12.87
CA TYR A 9 1.32 7.85 -11.78
C TYR A 9 0.89 7.08 -10.53
N PHE A 10 1.82 6.92 -9.59
CA PHE A 10 1.68 5.94 -8.52
C PHE A 10 2.14 6.53 -7.18
N GLN A 11 1.24 6.55 -6.19
CA GLN A 11 1.55 6.90 -4.80
C GLN A 11 0.43 6.37 -3.90
N GLU A 12 0.78 5.86 -2.72
CA GLU A 12 -0.16 5.52 -1.66
C GLU A 12 -0.33 6.72 -0.73
N THR A 13 -1.48 7.37 -0.76
CA THR A 13 -1.74 8.54 0.08
C THR A 13 -2.23 8.15 1.47
N ASN A 14 -1.59 8.74 2.48
CA ASN A 14 -2.06 8.77 3.85
C ASN A 14 -2.48 10.22 4.19
N ASP A 15 -3.79 10.51 4.15
CA ASP A 15 -4.34 11.84 4.44
C ASP A 15 -4.14 12.28 5.91
N PHE A 16 -3.72 11.36 6.79
CA PHE A 16 -3.42 11.64 8.19
C PHE A 16 -1.93 11.85 8.46
N HIS A 17 -1.08 11.77 7.42
CA HIS A 17 0.34 12.12 7.51
C HIS A 17 0.49 13.63 7.78
N PRO A 18 1.38 14.05 8.70
CA PRO A 18 1.51 15.47 9.09
C PRO A 18 2.15 16.37 8.03
N ASN A 19 2.77 15.80 7.00
CA ASN A 19 3.38 16.55 5.91
C ASN A 19 2.82 16.07 4.57
N ASP A 20 2.61 17.02 3.67
CA ASP A 20 2.14 16.76 2.32
C ASP A 20 3.27 16.23 1.42
N THR A 21 2.90 15.55 0.34
CA THR A 21 3.79 15.04 -0.70
C THR A 21 4.05 16.11 -1.75
N VAL A 22 5.32 16.36 -2.06
CA VAL A 22 5.76 17.34 -3.05
C VAL A 22 6.40 16.65 -4.27
N TYR A 23 6.65 17.41 -5.33
CA TYR A 23 7.17 16.88 -6.59
C TYR A 23 8.53 16.17 -6.44
N GLU A 24 9.38 16.68 -5.58
CA GLU A 24 10.72 16.16 -5.31
C GLU A 24 10.72 14.79 -4.62
N ASP A 25 9.59 14.35 -4.07
CA ASP A 25 9.43 13.03 -3.45
C ASP A 25 9.24 11.93 -4.50
N PHE A 26 8.88 12.30 -5.74
CA PHE A 26 8.63 11.34 -6.82
C PHE A 26 9.90 10.97 -7.58
N ASN A 27 10.04 9.69 -7.90
CA ASN A 27 10.98 9.22 -8.90
C ASN A 27 10.36 9.42 -10.29
N ILE A 28 10.96 10.32 -11.07
CA ILE A 28 10.49 10.68 -12.41
C ILE A 28 11.33 9.97 -13.47
N VAL A 29 10.66 9.22 -14.34
CA VAL A 29 11.28 8.51 -15.46
C VAL A 29 10.48 8.81 -16.73
N SER A 30 11.12 9.02 -17.87
CA SER A 30 10.44 9.29 -19.14
C SER A 30 11.11 8.63 -20.35
N GLY A 31 10.29 8.35 -21.37
CA GLY A 31 10.73 7.77 -22.63
C GLY A 31 11.36 6.38 -22.42
N GLU A 32 12.35 6.03 -23.23
CA GLU A 32 13.01 4.72 -23.25
C GLU A 32 13.54 4.21 -21.90
N ALA A 33 13.73 5.11 -20.92
CA ALA A 33 14.16 4.71 -19.59
C ALA A 33 13.08 3.89 -18.85
N LEU A 34 11.78 4.07 -19.18
CA LEU A 34 10.69 3.25 -18.62
C LEU A 34 10.85 1.77 -18.96
N LEU A 35 11.40 1.46 -20.12
CA LEU A 35 11.54 0.08 -20.58
C LEU A 35 12.64 -0.70 -19.84
N LYS A 36 13.40 -0.01 -18.97
CA LYS A 36 14.51 -0.57 -18.20
C LYS A 36 14.16 -0.82 -16.74
N THR A 37 12.92 -0.60 -16.33
CA THR A 37 12.46 -0.91 -14.97
C THR A 37 12.54 -2.42 -14.71
N THR A 38 12.77 -2.80 -13.46
CA THR A 38 12.93 -4.21 -13.08
C THR A 38 12.18 -4.52 -11.79
N GLY A 39 11.56 -5.71 -11.76
CA GLY A 39 10.99 -6.27 -10.53
C GLY A 39 9.66 -5.65 -10.07
N ASP A 40 9.09 -4.72 -10.82
CA ASP A 40 7.86 -4.02 -10.50
C ASP A 40 6.72 -4.31 -11.50
N VAL A 41 5.58 -3.68 -11.30
CA VAL A 41 4.39 -3.81 -12.15
C VAL A 41 4.69 -3.36 -13.58
N MET A 42 5.41 -2.24 -13.76
CA MET A 42 5.78 -1.74 -15.08
C MET A 42 6.71 -2.69 -15.81
N ALA A 43 7.67 -3.29 -15.12
CA ALA A 43 8.57 -4.30 -15.70
C ALA A 43 7.80 -5.52 -16.21
N GLY A 44 6.81 -6.00 -15.45
CA GLY A 44 5.92 -7.08 -15.88
C GLY A 44 5.09 -6.72 -17.12
N ALA A 45 4.56 -5.50 -17.15
CA ALA A 45 3.82 -5.00 -18.31
C ALA A 45 4.70 -4.87 -19.57
N VAL A 46 5.88 -4.27 -19.44
CA VAL A 46 6.83 -4.12 -20.55
C VAL A 46 7.26 -5.50 -21.07
N GLN A 47 7.54 -6.46 -20.17
CA GLN A 47 7.91 -7.80 -20.57
C GLN A 47 6.79 -8.51 -21.33
N ALA A 48 5.54 -8.41 -20.86
CA ALA A 48 4.39 -9.02 -21.55
C ALA A 48 4.16 -8.43 -22.94
N LEU A 49 4.27 -7.10 -23.10
CA LEU A 49 4.20 -6.45 -24.41
C LEU A 49 5.34 -6.88 -25.33
N SER A 50 6.56 -7.02 -24.80
CA SER A 50 7.76 -7.41 -25.58
C SER A 50 7.71 -8.85 -26.10
N GLN A 51 6.79 -9.68 -25.60
CA GLN A 51 6.57 -11.04 -26.14
C GLN A 51 5.76 -11.05 -27.45
N ARG A 52 5.20 -9.90 -27.85
CA ARG A 52 4.42 -9.73 -29.08
C ARG A 52 5.26 -8.95 -30.10
N ASP A 53 5.80 -9.63 -31.10
CA ASP A 53 6.59 -9.01 -32.19
C ASP A 53 5.77 -8.04 -33.06
N ASP A 54 4.44 -8.13 -32.97
CA ASP A 54 3.49 -7.30 -33.72
C ASP A 54 3.02 -6.06 -32.92
N VAL A 55 3.59 -5.75 -31.75
CA VAL A 55 3.23 -4.59 -30.90
C VAL A 55 4.38 -3.59 -30.85
N GLU A 56 4.06 -2.30 -30.98
CA GLU A 56 4.98 -1.19 -30.73
C GLU A 56 4.71 -0.59 -29.35
N ILE A 57 5.71 -0.64 -28.44
CA ILE A 57 5.62 -0.04 -27.11
C ILE A 57 6.05 1.42 -27.20
N ILE A 58 5.20 2.33 -26.78
CA ILE A 58 5.47 3.78 -26.75
C ILE A 58 5.62 4.22 -25.28
N PRO A 59 6.84 4.24 -24.74
CA PRO A 59 7.06 4.69 -23.37
C PRO A 59 6.85 6.20 -23.28
N THR A 60 6.09 6.65 -22.29
CA THR A 60 5.72 8.06 -22.14
C THR A 60 6.36 8.69 -20.89
N TYR A 61 5.71 8.58 -19.76
CA TYR A 61 6.10 9.23 -18.51
C TYR A 61 5.70 8.38 -17.30
N SER A 62 6.53 8.38 -16.29
CA SER A 62 6.29 7.71 -15.01
C SER A 62 6.69 8.63 -13.87
N ALA A 63 5.77 8.84 -12.95
CA ALA A 63 6.02 9.43 -11.64
C ALA A 63 5.61 8.41 -10.58
N THR A 64 6.56 7.91 -9.83
CA THR A 64 6.31 6.89 -8.81
C THR A 64 6.91 7.29 -7.48
N MET A 65 6.14 7.04 -6.44
CA MET A 65 6.53 7.19 -5.05
C MET A 65 5.91 6.05 -4.24
N GLY A 66 6.49 5.69 -3.11
CA GLY A 66 5.84 4.80 -2.14
C GLY A 66 4.69 5.50 -1.41
N ALA A 67 4.51 5.15 -0.14
CA ALA A 67 3.48 5.77 0.68
C ALA A 67 3.94 7.13 1.23
N GLY A 68 3.02 8.10 1.27
CA GLY A 68 3.29 9.47 1.75
C GLY A 68 2.02 10.23 2.11
N GLY A 69 2.14 11.55 2.36
CA GLY A 69 0.99 12.40 2.67
C GLY A 69 0.16 12.79 1.45
N THR A 70 -0.84 13.64 1.68
CA THR A 70 -1.68 14.22 0.62
C THR A 70 -0.80 14.93 -0.41
N ILE A 71 -1.09 14.70 -1.70
CA ILE A 71 -0.33 15.34 -2.79
C ILE A 71 -0.70 16.82 -2.87
N THR A 72 0.31 17.71 -2.79
CA THR A 72 0.05 19.15 -2.91
C THR A 72 -0.55 19.50 -4.27
N HIS A 73 -1.31 20.61 -4.32
CA HIS A 73 -1.88 21.11 -5.58
C HIS A 73 -0.83 21.32 -6.68
N GLU A 74 0.31 21.91 -6.33
CA GLU A 74 1.40 22.17 -7.27
C GLU A 74 1.98 20.86 -7.83
N CYS A 75 2.26 19.90 -6.96
CA CYS A 75 2.77 18.58 -7.33
C CYS A 75 1.79 17.84 -8.25
N PHE A 76 0.50 17.75 -7.85
CA PHE A 76 -0.54 17.11 -8.65
C PHE A 76 -0.68 17.75 -10.03
N SER A 77 -0.76 19.08 -10.10
CA SER A 77 -0.92 19.81 -11.36
C SER A 77 0.28 19.61 -12.29
N ARG A 78 1.49 19.60 -11.75
CA ARG A 78 2.72 19.44 -12.51
C ARG A 78 2.83 18.02 -13.06
N ILE A 79 2.74 16.97 -12.22
CA ILE A 79 2.87 15.58 -12.65
C ILE A 79 1.76 15.21 -13.63
N SER A 80 0.50 15.61 -13.34
CA SER A 80 -0.61 15.37 -14.26
C SER A 80 -0.38 16.00 -15.62
N SER A 81 0.11 17.26 -15.65
CA SER A 81 0.43 17.95 -16.90
C SER A 81 1.56 17.27 -17.66
N GLU A 82 2.63 16.86 -16.98
CA GLU A 82 3.77 16.18 -17.60
C GLU A 82 3.36 14.83 -18.21
N LEU A 83 2.61 14.00 -17.47
CA LEU A 83 2.07 12.72 -17.97
C LEU A 83 1.12 12.92 -19.15
N LEU A 84 0.12 13.80 -19.02
CA LEU A 84 -0.88 14.04 -20.07
C LEU A 84 -0.24 14.64 -21.33
N ASN A 85 0.73 15.55 -21.20
CA ASN A 85 1.48 16.08 -22.34
C ASN A 85 2.34 15.01 -23.05
N ALA A 86 2.92 14.08 -22.27
CA ALA A 86 3.70 12.97 -22.87
C ALA A 86 2.79 12.01 -23.64
N LEU A 87 1.58 11.72 -23.11
CA LEU A 87 0.56 10.91 -23.81
C LEU A 87 0.04 11.65 -25.06
N GLU A 88 -0.35 12.92 -24.94
CA GLU A 88 -0.86 13.76 -26.04
C GLU A 88 0.11 13.82 -27.21
N LYS A 89 1.40 14.00 -26.95
CA LYS A 89 2.46 14.04 -27.96
C LYS A 89 2.54 12.74 -28.77
N ASN A 90 2.18 11.61 -28.20
CA ASN A 90 2.34 10.29 -28.79
C ASN A 90 1.01 9.62 -29.22
N LYS A 91 -0.15 10.24 -28.95
CA LYS A 91 -1.48 9.64 -29.16
C LYS A 91 -1.84 9.30 -30.59
N THR A 92 -1.21 9.97 -31.58
CA THR A 92 -1.58 9.75 -33.00
C THR A 92 -1.30 8.32 -33.41
N GLY A 93 -2.37 7.59 -33.77
CA GLY A 93 -2.31 6.17 -34.14
C GLY A 93 -2.07 5.24 -32.94
N ALA A 94 -2.36 5.65 -31.73
CA ALA A 94 -2.37 4.77 -30.57
C ALA A 94 -3.57 3.84 -30.65
N ASP A 95 -3.32 2.54 -30.46
CA ASP A 95 -4.32 1.48 -30.47
C ASP A 95 -4.70 1.04 -29.04
N GLY A 96 -3.90 1.41 -28.04
CA GLY A 96 -4.20 1.12 -26.63
C GLY A 96 -3.37 1.97 -25.67
N VAL A 97 -3.84 2.08 -24.42
CA VAL A 97 -3.16 2.78 -23.33
C VAL A 97 -3.09 1.88 -22.11
N TYR A 98 -1.91 1.79 -21.53
CA TYR A 98 -1.68 1.16 -20.23
C TYR A 98 -1.10 2.17 -19.24
N ILE A 99 -1.71 2.26 -18.05
CA ILE A 99 -1.24 3.13 -16.98
C ILE A 99 -1.15 2.35 -15.67
N ASN A 100 0.05 2.35 -15.05
CA ASN A 100 0.24 1.84 -13.71
C ASN A 100 -0.15 2.91 -12.68
N MET A 101 -1.07 2.58 -11.78
CA MET A 101 -1.60 3.45 -10.72
C MET A 101 -1.65 2.68 -9.39
N HIS A 102 -1.82 3.40 -8.28
CA HIS A 102 -1.98 2.77 -6.97
C HIS A 102 -3.44 2.41 -6.66
N GLY A 103 -4.36 3.35 -6.79
CA GLY A 103 -5.75 3.22 -6.35
C GLY A 103 -6.05 3.92 -5.01
N ALA A 104 -5.05 4.51 -4.36
CA ALA A 104 -5.19 5.23 -3.09
C ALA A 104 -4.63 6.64 -3.14
N MET A 105 -4.49 7.24 -4.32
CA MET A 105 -4.00 8.61 -4.41
C MET A 105 -5.06 9.61 -3.95
N ALA A 106 -4.62 10.64 -3.22
CA ALA A 106 -5.44 11.80 -2.87
C ALA A 106 -4.59 13.07 -2.96
N ALA A 107 -5.12 14.10 -3.61
CA ALA A 107 -4.51 15.41 -3.70
C ALA A 107 -5.34 16.46 -2.95
N GLU A 108 -4.75 17.61 -2.66
CA GLU A 108 -5.45 18.73 -2.02
C GLU A 108 -6.70 19.16 -2.79
N VAL A 109 -6.63 19.13 -4.12
CA VAL A 109 -7.67 19.65 -5.02
C VAL A 109 -8.55 18.58 -5.64
N ASP A 110 -8.12 17.32 -5.67
CA ASP A 110 -8.90 16.19 -6.18
C ASP A 110 -8.64 14.95 -5.31
N LYS A 111 -9.68 14.35 -4.78
CA LYS A 111 -9.60 13.14 -3.96
C LYS A 111 -9.70 11.85 -4.78
N ASP A 112 -9.61 11.98 -6.10
CA ASP A 112 -9.57 10.88 -7.08
C ASP A 112 -8.60 11.23 -8.24
N PRO A 113 -7.29 11.39 -7.96
CA PRO A 113 -6.28 11.69 -8.98
C PRO A 113 -6.24 10.65 -10.11
N GLU A 114 -6.39 9.37 -9.80
CA GLU A 114 -6.42 8.29 -10.78
C GLU A 114 -7.61 8.44 -11.72
N GLY A 115 -8.79 8.69 -11.17
CA GLY A 115 -9.98 8.93 -11.99
C GLY A 115 -9.86 10.19 -12.85
N TYR A 116 -9.19 11.24 -12.35
CA TYR A 116 -8.86 12.42 -13.15
C TYR A 116 -7.99 12.08 -14.35
N ILE A 117 -6.88 11.39 -14.14
CA ILE A 117 -5.97 10.99 -15.22
C ILE A 117 -6.68 10.09 -16.23
N LEU A 118 -7.40 9.06 -15.78
CA LEU A 118 -8.14 8.15 -16.68
C LEU A 118 -9.19 8.90 -17.51
N GLN A 119 -9.87 9.89 -16.91
CA GLN A 119 -10.83 10.72 -17.63
C GLN A 119 -10.16 11.58 -18.71
N GLU A 120 -9.06 12.25 -18.38
CA GLU A 120 -8.35 13.08 -19.35
C GLU A 120 -7.73 12.24 -20.47
N VAL A 121 -7.20 11.05 -20.16
CA VAL A 121 -6.73 10.10 -21.18
C VAL A 121 -7.88 9.65 -22.08
N ARG A 122 -9.06 9.31 -21.51
CA ARG A 122 -10.26 8.96 -22.28
C ARG A 122 -10.70 10.10 -23.22
N ASN A 123 -10.70 11.35 -22.72
CA ASN A 123 -11.00 12.53 -23.54
C ASN A 123 -9.98 12.70 -24.68
N MET A 124 -8.73 12.34 -24.46
CA MET A 124 -7.62 12.47 -25.40
C MET A 124 -7.67 11.43 -26.52
N VAL A 125 -7.89 10.15 -26.17
CA VAL A 125 -7.80 9.03 -27.14
C VAL A 125 -9.15 8.65 -27.75
N GLY A 126 -10.27 9.17 -27.21
CA GLY A 126 -11.62 8.86 -27.67
C GLY A 126 -12.17 7.54 -27.13
N PRO A 127 -13.40 7.16 -27.51
CA PRO A 127 -14.11 6.02 -26.94
C PRO A 127 -13.59 4.65 -27.42
N ASP A 128 -12.92 4.59 -28.57
CA ASP A 128 -12.59 3.34 -29.27
C ASP A 128 -11.21 2.77 -28.87
N VAL A 129 -10.32 3.58 -28.30
CA VAL A 129 -8.99 3.14 -27.84
C VAL A 129 -9.10 2.57 -26.44
N PRO A 130 -8.79 1.28 -26.21
CA PRO A 130 -8.88 0.68 -24.89
C PRO A 130 -7.86 1.29 -23.92
N ILE A 131 -8.32 1.56 -22.70
CA ILE A 131 -7.52 2.01 -21.57
C ILE A 131 -7.56 0.94 -20.48
N VAL A 132 -6.39 0.40 -20.14
CA VAL A 132 -6.25 -0.59 -19.06
C VAL A 132 -5.31 -0.05 -18.00
N ALA A 133 -5.66 -0.24 -16.73
CA ALA A 133 -4.84 0.17 -15.60
C ALA A 133 -4.46 -1.03 -14.73
N SER A 134 -3.34 -0.92 -14.02
CA SER A 134 -3.00 -1.80 -12.90
C SER A 134 -3.07 -1.01 -11.60
N PHE A 135 -3.48 -1.71 -10.53
CA PHE A 135 -3.65 -1.12 -9.20
C PHE A 135 -3.01 -1.99 -8.12
N ASP A 136 -2.60 -1.35 -7.03
CA ASP A 136 -2.45 -2.02 -5.74
C ASP A 136 -3.81 -2.51 -5.24
N MET A 137 -3.83 -3.41 -4.29
CA MET A 137 -5.07 -3.87 -3.68
C MET A 137 -5.59 -2.93 -2.58
N HIS A 138 -4.73 -2.06 -2.03
CA HIS A 138 -5.10 -1.09 -1.00
C HIS A 138 -5.53 0.24 -1.63
N GLY A 139 -6.83 0.50 -1.65
CA GLY A 139 -7.34 1.71 -2.30
C GLY A 139 -8.84 1.72 -2.49
N THR A 140 -9.28 2.53 -3.44
CA THR A 140 -10.68 2.68 -3.82
C THR A 140 -10.77 2.80 -5.34
N ILE A 141 -11.54 1.95 -6.00
CA ILE A 141 -11.90 2.16 -7.39
C ILE A 141 -13.18 2.99 -7.43
N THR A 142 -13.06 4.23 -7.93
CA THR A 142 -14.16 5.17 -8.03
C THR A 142 -15.04 4.90 -9.27
N ARG A 143 -16.25 5.48 -9.29
CA ARG A 143 -17.09 5.47 -10.50
C ARG A 143 -16.44 6.20 -11.67
N ARG A 144 -15.64 7.24 -11.38
CA ARG A 144 -14.86 7.97 -12.38
C ARG A 144 -13.82 7.09 -13.04
N MET A 145 -13.09 6.28 -12.27
CA MET A 145 -12.16 5.27 -12.80
C MET A 145 -12.90 4.24 -13.67
N LEU A 146 -13.96 3.60 -13.13
CA LEU A 146 -14.75 2.58 -13.83
C LEU A 146 -15.31 3.09 -15.16
N LYS A 147 -15.78 4.33 -15.20
CA LYS A 147 -16.32 4.94 -16.41
C LYS A 147 -15.26 5.07 -17.52
N ASN A 148 -14.01 5.33 -17.16
CA ASN A 148 -12.97 5.76 -18.10
C ASN A 148 -11.96 4.67 -18.47
N MET A 149 -11.94 3.50 -17.79
CA MET A 149 -11.08 2.35 -18.14
C MET A 149 -11.90 1.21 -18.75
N ASP A 150 -11.31 0.40 -19.61
CA ASP A 150 -11.93 -0.76 -20.27
C ASP A 150 -11.49 -2.09 -19.64
N GLY A 151 -10.54 -2.05 -18.75
CA GLY A 151 -10.08 -3.19 -17.96
C GLY A 151 -9.09 -2.77 -16.90
N CYS A 152 -8.85 -3.66 -15.95
CA CYS A 152 -7.81 -3.47 -14.96
C CYS A 152 -7.27 -4.80 -14.43
N SER A 153 -6.11 -4.73 -13.79
CA SER A 153 -5.58 -5.76 -12.92
C SER A 153 -5.32 -5.17 -11.53
N ILE A 154 -5.61 -5.93 -10.49
CA ILE A 154 -5.39 -5.55 -9.08
C ILE A 154 -4.40 -6.56 -8.49
N LEU A 155 -3.45 -6.10 -7.66
CA LEU A 155 -2.57 -6.98 -6.89
C LEU A 155 -3.39 -8.03 -6.14
N HIS A 156 -2.95 -9.28 -6.19
CA HIS A 156 -3.66 -10.39 -5.55
C HIS A 156 -3.14 -10.73 -4.16
N THR A 157 -1.86 -10.42 -3.88
CA THR A 157 -1.19 -10.92 -2.68
C THR A 157 -0.93 -9.86 -1.63
N TYR A 158 -1.10 -10.26 -0.37
CA TYR A 158 -0.69 -9.47 0.78
C TYR A 158 -0.04 -10.37 1.84
N PRO A 159 1.21 -10.10 2.27
CA PRO A 159 2.13 -9.09 1.71
C PRO A 159 2.36 -9.24 0.20
N HIS A 160 2.73 -8.15 -0.48
CA HIS A 160 2.83 -8.09 -1.93
C HIS A 160 4.02 -8.87 -2.47
N ILE A 161 3.76 -9.89 -3.30
CA ILE A 161 4.78 -10.69 -3.99
C ILE A 161 4.50 -10.85 -5.49
N ASP A 162 3.34 -10.37 -5.99
CA ASP A 162 2.90 -10.52 -7.38
C ASP A 162 2.87 -9.21 -8.17
N TRP A 163 3.79 -8.27 -7.84
CA TRP A 163 3.93 -7.00 -8.55
C TRP A 163 4.12 -7.20 -10.05
N TYR A 164 5.06 -8.05 -10.40
CA TYR A 164 5.41 -8.31 -11.78
C TYR A 164 4.25 -8.96 -12.56
N GLU A 165 3.63 -9.97 -11.99
CA GLU A 165 2.49 -10.69 -12.55
C GLU A 165 1.26 -9.78 -12.70
N THR A 166 1.10 -8.79 -11.83
CA THR A 166 0.00 -7.81 -11.93
C THR A 166 0.12 -6.97 -13.20
N GLY A 167 1.34 -6.53 -13.54
CA GLY A 167 1.60 -5.88 -14.82
C GLY A 167 1.32 -6.78 -16.02
N GLN A 168 1.73 -8.04 -15.95
CA GLN A 168 1.45 -9.02 -17.01
C GLN A 168 -0.06 -9.25 -17.20
N ARG A 169 -0.83 -9.41 -16.09
CA ARG A 169 -2.29 -9.57 -16.13
C ARG A 169 -2.97 -8.35 -16.77
N ALA A 170 -2.54 -7.13 -16.44
CA ALA A 170 -3.08 -5.92 -17.06
C ALA A 170 -2.86 -5.90 -18.58
N ILE A 171 -1.66 -6.26 -19.02
CA ILE A 171 -1.36 -6.35 -20.45
C ILE A 171 -2.10 -7.51 -21.12
N TYR A 172 -2.28 -8.64 -20.45
CA TYR A 172 -3.13 -9.72 -20.97
C TYR A 172 -4.55 -9.20 -21.28
N VAL A 173 -5.16 -8.45 -20.35
CA VAL A 173 -6.49 -7.84 -20.58
C VAL A 173 -6.46 -6.91 -21.81
N LEU A 174 -5.45 -6.02 -21.90
CA LEU A 174 -5.32 -5.08 -23.01
C LEU A 174 -5.19 -5.80 -24.36
N LEU A 175 -4.30 -6.80 -24.44
CA LEU A 175 -4.09 -7.57 -25.68
C LEU A 175 -5.33 -8.37 -26.07
N ARG A 176 -6.06 -8.97 -25.12
CA ARG A 176 -7.34 -9.64 -25.38
C ARG A 176 -8.37 -8.69 -26.01
N ILE A 177 -8.46 -7.45 -25.51
CA ILE A 177 -9.35 -6.43 -26.07
C ILE A 177 -8.92 -6.08 -27.50
N LEU A 178 -7.64 -5.88 -27.73
CA LEU A 178 -7.09 -5.60 -29.09
C LEU A 178 -7.30 -6.76 -30.07
N ASP A 179 -7.28 -7.99 -29.57
CA ASP A 179 -7.54 -9.20 -30.34
C ASP A 179 -9.06 -9.48 -30.51
N GLY A 180 -9.94 -8.57 -30.06
CA GLY A 180 -11.37 -8.57 -30.32
C GLY A 180 -12.28 -9.01 -29.15
N ALA A 181 -11.75 -9.18 -27.95
CA ALA A 181 -12.58 -9.39 -26.76
C ALA A 181 -13.47 -8.18 -26.45
N ASN A 182 -14.67 -8.42 -25.93
CA ASN A 182 -15.64 -7.41 -25.55
C ASN A 182 -15.76 -7.35 -24.02
N PRO A 183 -15.00 -6.50 -23.32
CA PRO A 183 -14.96 -6.51 -21.88
C PRO A 183 -16.30 -6.09 -21.25
N VAL A 184 -16.77 -6.91 -20.32
CA VAL A 184 -17.87 -6.61 -19.41
C VAL A 184 -17.29 -6.53 -18.00
N ILE A 185 -17.30 -5.34 -17.42
CA ILE A 185 -16.82 -5.10 -16.07
C ILE A 185 -18.03 -5.09 -15.13
N ALA A 186 -18.14 -6.09 -14.28
CA ALA A 186 -19.09 -6.08 -13.15
C ALA A 186 -18.36 -5.68 -11.89
N SER A 187 -18.90 -4.72 -11.15
CA SER A 187 -18.33 -4.27 -9.90
C SER A 187 -19.36 -4.22 -8.77
N VAL A 188 -18.94 -4.59 -7.57
CA VAL A 188 -19.76 -4.47 -6.36
C VAL A 188 -18.99 -3.63 -5.33
N TYR A 189 -19.53 -2.45 -5.03
CA TYR A 189 -19.06 -1.64 -3.91
C TYR A 189 -19.51 -2.29 -2.60
N THR A 190 -18.59 -2.45 -1.67
CA THR A 190 -18.84 -2.94 -0.31
C THR A 190 -18.39 -1.86 0.67
N PRO A 191 -19.30 -1.29 1.49
CA PRO A 191 -18.98 -0.16 2.38
C PRO A 191 -18.15 -0.64 3.58
N THR A 192 -16.89 -1.01 3.33
CA THR A 192 -15.96 -1.54 4.32
C THR A 192 -14.58 -0.95 4.16
N MET A 193 -13.95 -0.61 5.27
CA MET A 193 -12.51 -0.44 5.41
C MET A 193 -11.97 -1.60 6.24
N VAL A 194 -10.84 -2.17 5.85
CA VAL A 194 -10.30 -3.41 6.44
C VAL A 194 -8.82 -3.30 6.74
N ARG A 195 -8.36 -3.94 7.84
CA ARG A 195 -6.98 -3.81 8.34
C ARG A 195 -6.51 -4.97 9.22
N GLY A 196 -6.99 -6.19 9.08
CA GLY A 196 -6.65 -7.29 9.99
C GLY A 196 -5.76 -8.36 9.39
N ASP A 197 -5.30 -9.30 10.23
CA ASP A 197 -4.48 -10.46 9.81
C ASP A 197 -5.17 -11.35 8.79
N GLU A 198 -6.49 -11.37 8.77
CA GLU A 198 -7.28 -12.12 7.78
C GLU A 198 -7.16 -11.59 6.35
N LEU A 199 -6.47 -10.47 6.16
CA LEU A 199 -6.09 -9.95 4.84
C LEU A 199 -4.85 -10.65 4.25
N LYS A 200 -4.02 -11.30 5.07
CA LYS A 200 -2.86 -12.07 4.59
C LYS A 200 -3.34 -13.15 3.62
N THR A 201 -2.86 -13.11 2.37
CA THR A 201 -3.36 -14.00 1.31
C THR A 201 -3.04 -15.47 1.56
N ALA A 202 -1.90 -15.75 2.20
CA ALA A 202 -1.49 -17.12 2.50
C ALA A 202 -2.39 -17.79 3.56
N THR A 203 -2.76 -17.09 4.62
CA THR A 203 -3.38 -17.64 5.83
C THR A 203 -4.78 -17.12 6.10
N GLY A 204 -5.12 -15.91 5.65
CA GLY A 204 -6.37 -15.23 5.96
C GLY A 204 -7.54 -15.58 5.03
N VAL A 205 -8.73 -15.13 5.43
CA VAL A 205 -9.97 -15.32 4.66
C VAL A 205 -9.90 -14.63 3.29
N HIS A 206 -9.21 -13.49 3.19
CA HIS A 206 -9.01 -12.79 1.92
C HIS A 206 -8.39 -13.69 0.85
N GLY A 207 -7.40 -14.50 1.22
CA GLY A 207 -6.80 -15.47 0.31
C GLY A 207 -7.78 -16.49 -0.28
N THR A 208 -8.91 -16.76 0.39
CA THR A 208 -9.94 -17.65 -0.17
C THR A 208 -10.66 -16.99 -1.35
N PHE A 209 -10.89 -15.67 -1.28
CA PHE A 209 -11.48 -14.90 -2.39
C PHE A 209 -10.50 -14.81 -3.55
N ILE A 210 -9.24 -14.53 -3.27
CA ILE A 210 -8.20 -14.43 -4.32
C ILE A 210 -8.04 -15.76 -5.05
N ARG A 211 -7.90 -16.89 -4.34
CA ARG A 211 -7.83 -18.22 -4.97
C ARG A 211 -9.07 -18.56 -5.78
N HIS A 212 -10.24 -18.02 -5.42
CA HIS A 212 -11.44 -18.17 -6.24
C HIS A 212 -11.36 -17.35 -7.51
N LEU A 213 -10.93 -16.08 -7.44
CA LEU A 213 -10.74 -15.21 -8.61
C LEU A 213 -9.69 -15.79 -9.57
N GLN A 214 -8.57 -16.27 -9.07
CA GLN A 214 -7.55 -16.94 -9.88
C GLN A 214 -8.10 -18.14 -10.65
N ARG A 215 -8.96 -18.97 -10.01
CA ARG A 215 -9.64 -20.07 -10.72
C ARG A 215 -10.67 -19.60 -11.75
N LEU A 216 -11.28 -18.43 -11.54
CA LEU A 216 -12.15 -17.84 -12.57
C LEU A 216 -11.33 -17.37 -13.77
N GLU A 217 -10.15 -16.79 -13.54
CA GLU A 217 -9.24 -16.32 -14.59
C GLU A 217 -8.67 -17.46 -15.47
N GLU A 218 -8.75 -18.73 -15.02
CA GLU A 218 -8.43 -19.91 -15.85
C GLU A 218 -9.45 -20.16 -16.98
N ARG A 219 -10.60 -19.48 -16.95
CA ARG A 219 -11.65 -19.62 -17.97
C ARG A 219 -11.37 -18.71 -19.15
N GLU A 220 -11.63 -19.18 -20.36
CA GLU A 220 -11.45 -18.40 -21.60
C GLU A 220 -12.32 -17.13 -21.67
N ASP A 221 -13.51 -17.17 -21.03
CA ASP A 221 -14.47 -16.07 -20.98
C ASP A 221 -14.28 -15.11 -19.79
N VAL A 222 -13.18 -15.24 -19.03
CA VAL A 222 -12.79 -14.32 -17.94
C VAL A 222 -11.47 -13.65 -18.28
N LEU A 223 -11.49 -12.32 -18.23
CA LEU A 223 -10.32 -11.51 -18.55
C LEU A 223 -9.51 -11.15 -17.30
N ALA A 224 -10.18 -10.81 -16.20
CA ALA A 224 -9.54 -10.49 -14.92
C ALA A 224 -10.55 -10.54 -13.77
N GLY A 225 -10.02 -10.69 -12.55
CA GLY A 225 -10.75 -10.52 -11.31
C GLY A 225 -9.88 -9.91 -10.21
N GLY A 226 -10.47 -9.12 -9.31
CA GLY A 226 -9.71 -8.50 -8.23
C GLY A 226 -10.59 -7.94 -7.13
N ILE A 227 -9.97 -7.65 -5.99
CA ILE A 227 -10.60 -6.98 -4.87
C ILE A 227 -9.75 -5.78 -4.49
N MET A 228 -10.33 -4.59 -4.60
CA MET A 228 -9.79 -3.39 -4.02
C MET A 228 -10.24 -3.31 -2.56
N LEU A 229 -9.30 -3.27 -1.63
CA LEU A 229 -9.57 -3.15 -0.20
C LEU A 229 -9.66 -1.67 0.18
N GLY A 230 -10.79 -1.24 0.74
CA GLY A 230 -10.94 0.12 1.24
C GLY A 230 -9.80 0.48 2.20
N HIS A 231 -8.95 1.43 1.78
CA HIS A 231 -7.69 1.78 2.44
C HIS A 231 -7.90 2.81 3.56
N PRO A 232 -7.84 2.42 4.85
CA PRO A 232 -8.18 3.32 5.94
C PRO A 232 -7.38 4.64 6.01
N PRO A 233 -6.07 4.69 5.64
CA PRO A 233 -5.31 5.93 5.63
C PRO A 233 -5.77 6.98 4.60
N THR A 234 -6.58 6.63 3.60
CA THR A 234 -7.09 7.59 2.61
C THR A 234 -8.50 8.07 2.99
N ASP A 235 -8.71 9.39 3.05
CA ASP A 235 -10.00 10.01 3.35
C ASP A 235 -10.64 10.58 2.08
N CYS A 236 -11.47 9.79 1.40
CA CYS A 236 -12.06 10.16 0.11
C CYS A 236 -13.58 9.85 0.02
N PRO A 237 -14.33 10.56 -0.85
CA PRO A 237 -15.80 10.47 -0.91
C PRO A 237 -16.37 9.14 -1.40
N GLU A 238 -15.59 8.31 -2.08
CA GLU A 238 -16.02 6.98 -2.54
C GLU A 238 -15.30 5.84 -1.82
N GLN A 239 -14.72 6.14 -0.64
CA GLN A 239 -13.99 5.16 0.17
C GLN A 239 -14.81 3.91 0.43
N GLY A 240 -14.17 2.74 0.28
CA GLY A 240 -14.76 1.44 0.52
C GLY A 240 -14.10 0.36 -0.34
N SER A 241 -14.35 -0.89 0.00
CA SER A 241 -13.85 -2.02 -0.77
C SER A 241 -14.68 -2.23 -2.04
N ARG A 242 -14.05 -2.76 -3.09
CA ARG A 242 -14.75 -3.04 -4.35
C ARG A 242 -14.29 -4.34 -4.97
N ILE A 243 -15.23 -5.17 -5.32
CA ILE A 243 -15.01 -6.41 -6.07
C ILE A 243 -15.15 -6.09 -7.55
N ILE A 244 -14.21 -6.59 -8.37
CA ILE A 244 -14.22 -6.45 -9.82
C ILE A 244 -14.15 -7.84 -10.45
N VAL A 245 -15.01 -8.10 -11.44
CA VAL A 245 -14.94 -9.26 -12.33
C VAL A 245 -15.10 -8.79 -13.75
N ILE A 246 -14.15 -9.12 -14.62
CA ILE A 246 -14.12 -8.70 -16.01
C ILE A 246 -14.21 -9.95 -16.89
N THR A 247 -15.21 -10.01 -17.76
CA THR A 247 -15.42 -11.13 -18.67
C THR A 247 -15.42 -10.68 -20.12
N ASP A 248 -15.20 -11.61 -21.03
CA ASP A 248 -15.39 -11.43 -22.46
C ASP A 248 -16.85 -11.77 -22.83
N ASP A 249 -17.66 -10.75 -23.04
CA ASP A 249 -19.09 -10.82 -23.46
C ASP A 249 -19.97 -11.72 -22.56
N ASN A 250 -19.56 -12.02 -21.31
CA ASN A 250 -20.34 -12.86 -20.39
C ASN A 250 -20.84 -12.06 -19.15
N ARG A 251 -21.81 -11.16 -19.40
CA ARG A 251 -22.44 -10.33 -18.37
C ARG A 251 -23.00 -11.17 -17.19
N THR A 252 -23.69 -12.25 -17.50
CA THR A 252 -24.33 -13.11 -16.48
C THR A 252 -23.32 -13.69 -15.50
N LEU A 253 -22.17 -14.16 -16.00
CA LEU A 253 -21.08 -14.66 -15.16
C LEU A 253 -20.47 -13.54 -14.33
N ALA A 254 -20.15 -12.41 -14.95
CA ALA A 254 -19.54 -11.26 -14.27
C ALA A 254 -20.41 -10.78 -13.11
N GLU A 255 -21.68 -10.51 -13.34
CA GLU A 255 -22.65 -10.08 -12.31
C GLU A 255 -22.80 -11.09 -11.18
N LYS A 256 -22.99 -12.37 -11.51
CA LYS A 256 -23.15 -13.46 -10.53
C LYS A 256 -21.95 -13.56 -9.61
N GLU A 257 -20.74 -13.58 -10.15
CA GLU A 257 -19.53 -13.76 -9.37
C GLU A 257 -19.20 -12.51 -8.54
N ALA A 258 -19.35 -11.31 -9.11
CA ALA A 258 -19.16 -10.06 -8.37
C ALA A 258 -20.12 -9.94 -7.17
N LEU A 259 -21.41 -10.22 -7.37
CA LEU A 259 -22.42 -10.23 -6.29
C LEU A 259 -22.10 -11.27 -5.22
N ARG A 260 -21.75 -12.49 -5.62
CA ARG A 260 -21.45 -13.59 -4.70
C ARG A 260 -20.23 -13.26 -3.83
N ILE A 261 -19.16 -12.77 -4.45
CA ILE A 261 -17.94 -12.41 -3.72
C ILE A 261 -18.22 -11.20 -2.82
N GLY A 262 -18.93 -10.17 -3.33
CA GLY A 262 -19.27 -8.98 -2.56
C GLY A 262 -20.09 -9.27 -1.30
N GLN A 263 -21.08 -10.16 -1.39
CA GLN A 263 -21.85 -10.61 -0.22
C GLN A 263 -20.95 -11.36 0.77
N ASN A 264 -20.17 -12.33 0.30
CA ASN A 264 -19.28 -13.11 1.17
C ASN A 264 -18.20 -12.23 1.83
N PHE A 265 -17.67 -11.23 1.11
CA PHE A 265 -16.72 -10.27 1.64
C PHE A 265 -17.34 -9.44 2.77
N TRP A 266 -18.55 -8.95 2.56
CA TRP A 266 -19.32 -8.25 3.60
C TRP A 266 -19.55 -9.11 4.84
N ASP A 267 -19.94 -10.36 4.65
CA ASP A 267 -20.22 -11.27 5.75
C ASP A 267 -18.96 -11.58 6.61
N MET A 268 -17.76 -11.41 6.03
CA MET A 268 -16.49 -11.59 6.71
C MET A 268 -15.88 -10.28 7.27
N ARG A 269 -16.52 -9.13 7.12
CA ARG A 269 -15.98 -7.80 7.47
C ARG A 269 -15.44 -7.69 8.90
N GLU A 270 -16.11 -8.33 9.86
CA GLU A 270 -15.69 -8.29 11.27
C GLU A 270 -14.36 -9.03 11.50
N ARG A 271 -14.19 -10.17 10.84
CA ARG A 271 -12.95 -10.94 10.91
C ARG A 271 -11.77 -10.23 10.28
N MET A 272 -12.03 -9.36 9.31
CA MET A 272 -11.00 -8.59 8.61
C MET A 272 -10.57 -7.33 9.35
N GLN A 273 -10.95 -7.15 10.62
CA GLN A 273 -10.46 -6.10 11.50
C GLN A 273 -9.30 -6.60 12.36
N CYS A 274 -8.42 -5.68 12.81
CA CYS A 274 -7.33 -6.01 13.72
C CYS A 274 -7.83 -6.43 15.09
N VAL A 275 -7.17 -7.43 15.67
CA VAL A 275 -7.21 -7.67 17.13
C VAL A 275 -6.16 -6.79 17.77
N LEU A 276 -6.59 -5.84 18.60
CA LEU A 276 -5.75 -4.81 19.16
C LEU A 276 -5.45 -5.08 20.64
N HIS A 277 -4.22 -4.78 21.06
CA HIS A 277 -3.77 -4.86 22.44
C HIS A 277 -3.21 -3.51 22.88
N SER A 278 -3.52 -3.07 24.10
CA SER A 278 -2.83 -1.92 24.66
C SER A 278 -1.32 -2.21 24.86
N VAL A 279 -0.50 -1.17 25.04
CA VAL A 279 0.94 -1.36 25.31
C VAL A 279 1.14 -2.20 26.56
N GLU A 280 0.35 -1.97 27.63
CA GLU A 280 0.40 -2.70 28.90
C GLU A 280 0.01 -4.17 28.72
N GLU A 281 -1.04 -4.46 27.94
CA GLU A 281 -1.44 -5.82 27.61
C GLU A 281 -0.36 -6.54 26.80
N GLY A 282 0.23 -5.86 25.81
CA GLY A 282 1.35 -6.39 25.02
C GLY A 282 2.55 -6.76 25.91
N ILE A 283 2.95 -5.86 26.80
CA ILE A 283 4.04 -6.11 27.76
C ILE A 283 3.68 -7.27 28.70
N ALA A 284 2.43 -7.38 29.15
CA ALA A 284 1.98 -8.49 30.00
C ALA A 284 2.00 -9.83 29.25
N ILE A 285 1.73 -9.82 27.94
CA ILE A 285 1.88 -10.99 27.06
C ILE A 285 3.37 -11.36 26.95
N ALA A 286 4.23 -10.40 26.64
CA ALA A 286 5.68 -10.62 26.51
C ALA A 286 6.31 -11.17 27.80
N LYS A 287 5.87 -10.73 29.00
CA LYS A 287 6.34 -11.28 30.30
C LYS A 287 6.01 -12.76 30.48
N LYS A 288 4.99 -13.27 29.83
CA LYS A 288 4.53 -14.68 29.96
C LYS A 288 5.01 -15.55 28.81
N ALA A 289 5.49 -14.96 27.75
CA ALA A 289 5.94 -15.69 26.58
C ALA A 289 7.21 -16.50 26.87
N SER A 290 7.35 -17.64 26.24
CA SER A 290 8.54 -18.49 26.29
C SER A 290 9.52 -18.20 25.17
N GLY A 291 9.05 -17.55 24.10
CA GLY A 291 9.79 -17.13 22.92
C GLY A 291 9.58 -15.65 22.63
N ALA A 292 10.15 -15.19 21.53
CA ALA A 292 10.05 -13.79 21.14
C ALA A 292 8.61 -13.40 20.78
N VAL A 293 8.22 -12.16 21.14
CA VAL A 293 6.94 -11.57 20.77
C VAL A 293 7.18 -10.37 19.84
N ILE A 294 6.56 -10.39 18.69
CA ILE A 294 6.64 -9.28 17.73
C ILE A 294 5.49 -8.30 18.01
N PHE A 295 5.82 -7.04 18.22
CA PHE A 295 4.86 -5.96 18.38
C PHE A 295 4.73 -5.21 17.07
N SER A 296 3.60 -5.36 16.38
CA SER A 296 3.28 -4.56 15.22
C SER A 296 2.80 -3.16 15.66
N ASP A 297 3.64 -2.14 15.43
CA ASP A 297 3.28 -0.72 15.48
C ASP A 297 2.71 -0.30 14.11
N ALA A 298 1.55 -0.91 13.76
CA ALA A 298 0.88 -0.65 12.50
C ALA A 298 0.42 0.80 12.37
N ALA A 299 0.21 1.49 13.50
CA ALA A 299 -0.21 2.89 13.51
C ALA A 299 0.86 3.86 12.98
N ASP A 300 2.14 3.47 13.10
CA ASP A 300 3.27 4.25 12.59
C ASP A 300 4.03 3.51 11.47
N ALA A 301 3.31 2.67 10.72
CA ALA A 301 3.83 1.91 9.59
C ALA A 301 4.27 2.84 8.45
N THR A 302 5.57 2.89 8.18
CA THR A 302 6.12 3.73 7.12
C THR A 302 5.75 3.23 5.72
N SER A 303 5.49 1.93 5.57
CA SER A 303 4.94 1.33 4.35
C SER A 303 3.51 1.76 4.05
N SER A 304 2.77 2.28 5.03
CA SER A 304 1.41 2.85 4.87
C SER A 304 1.40 4.37 5.02
N GLY A 305 2.52 5.03 4.74
CA GLY A 305 2.66 6.49 4.74
C GLY A 305 2.66 7.13 6.12
N ALA A 306 2.95 6.39 7.20
CA ALA A 306 3.18 7.03 8.50
C ALA A 306 4.64 7.52 8.63
N PRO A 307 4.92 8.52 9.48
CA PRO A 307 6.25 9.13 9.59
C PRO A 307 7.35 8.22 10.14
N GLY A 308 7.03 7.18 10.92
CA GLY A 308 8.00 6.30 11.57
C GLY A 308 8.66 6.89 12.84
N THR A 309 8.03 7.90 13.44
CA THR A 309 8.61 8.67 14.58
C THR A 309 7.87 8.50 15.89
N SER A 310 6.87 7.60 15.96
CA SER A 310 6.16 7.28 17.19
C SER A 310 7.09 6.61 18.21
N ASN A 311 7.04 7.12 19.43
CA ASN A 311 7.76 6.59 20.58
C ASN A 311 6.82 6.05 21.66
N THR A 312 5.54 5.85 21.35
CA THR A 312 4.52 5.46 22.35
C THR A 312 4.85 4.09 22.97
N ILE A 313 5.23 3.11 22.15
CA ILE A 313 5.60 1.78 22.64
C ILE A 313 6.90 1.87 23.46
N LEU A 314 7.89 2.69 23.03
CA LEU A 314 9.12 2.91 23.79
C LEU A 314 8.83 3.45 25.19
N LYS A 315 7.96 4.47 25.31
CA LYS A 315 7.53 5.02 26.62
C LYS A 315 6.95 3.93 27.52
N GLY A 316 6.08 3.09 27.00
CA GLY A 316 5.50 1.98 27.76
C GLY A 316 6.55 1.02 28.31
N PHE A 317 7.58 0.67 27.52
CA PHE A 317 8.67 -0.17 28.01
C PHE A 317 9.54 0.55 29.05
N LEU A 318 9.88 1.83 28.86
CA LEU A 318 10.66 2.63 29.82
C LEU A 318 9.95 2.79 31.16
N GLU A 319 8.64 2.90 31.18
CA GLU A 319 7.81 3.03 32.37
C GLU A 319 7.49 1.68 33.04
N SER A 320 7.75 0.57 32.35
CA SER A 320 7.46 -0.79 32.82
C SER A 320 8.62 -1.40 33.63
N ASP A 321 8.33 -2.51 34.31
CA ASP A 321 9.33 -3.36 34.98
C ASP A 321 9.83 -4.50 34.06
N TYR A 322 9.61 -4.44 32.74
CA TYR A 322 10.05 -5.45 31.78
C TYR A 322 11.58 -5.55 31.74
N LYS A 323 12.11 -6.79 31.78
CA LYS A 323 13.57 -7.04 31.84
C LYS A 323 14.12 -7.80 30.65
N GLY A 324 13.25 -8.32 29.78
CA GLY A 324 13.69 -8.96 28.54
C GLY A 324 14.28 -7.94 27.55
N LYS A 325 15.03 -8.40 26.60
CA LYS A 325 15.65 -7.56 25.57
C LYS A 325 14.61 -7.06 24.58
N VAL A 326 14.63 -5.76 24.28
CA VAL A 326 13.70 -5.11 23.37
C VAL A 326 14.46 -4.46 22.22
N LEU A 327 14.10 -4.77 20.97
CA LEU A 327 14.56 -4.06 19.76
C LEU A 327 13.49 -3.07 19.32
N PHE A 328 13.83 -1.78 19.32
CA PHE A 328 12.92 -0.69 19.00
C PHE A 328 13.46 0.16 17.84
N PRO A 329 12.89 0.05 16.61
CA PRO A 329 13.26 0.88 15.49
C PRO A 329 12.52 2.22 15.50
N ILE A 330 13.21 3.30 15.07
CA ILE A 330 12.60 4.62 14.93
C ILE A 330 13.30 5.48 13.88
N ARG A 331 12.55 6.32 13.22
CA ARG A 331 13.06 7.34 12.31
C ARG A 331 13.34 8.63 13.10
N ASP A 332 14.61 8.95 13.33
CA ASP A 332 15.00 10.11 14.14
C ASP A 332 16.34 10.71 13.72
N ALA A 333 16.34 11.57 12.71
CA ALA A 333 17.54 12.23 12.22
C ALA A 333 18.24 13.12 13.25
N PRO A 334 17.53 13.94 14.06
CA PRO A 334 18.17 14.70 15.15
C PRO A 334 18.91 13.85 16.19
N ALA A 335 18.32 12.67 16.55
CA ALA A 335 18.95 11.77 17.51
C ALA A 335 20.22 11.11 16.92
N ILE A 336 20.21 10.77 15.64
CA ILE A 336 21.37 10.23 14.93
C ILE A 336 22.52 11.26 14.91
N ILE A 337 22.24 12.53 14.63
CA ILE A 337 23.25 13.60 14.64
C ILE A 337 23.90 13.69 16.03
N LYS A 338 23.12 13.69 17.11
CA LYS A 338 23.65 13.72 18.48
C LYS A 338 24.51 12.48 18.81
N ALA A 339 24.08 11.29 18.36
CA ALA A 339 24.86 10.08 18.52
C ALA A 339 26.19 10.13 17.76
N MET A 340 26.19 10.69 16.53
CA MET A 340 27.40 10.86 15.72
C MET A 340 28.37 11.87 16.36
N GLU A 341 27.87 12.96 16.93
CA GLU A 341 28.68 13.97 17.64
C GLU A 341 29.35 13.39 18.88
N ALA A 342 28.65 12.51 19.62
CA ALA A 342 29.17 11.86 20.80
C ALA A 342 30.22 10.78 20.48
N GLY A 343 29.98 9.97 19.47
CA GLY A 343 30.84 8.87 19.06
C GLY A 343 30.55 7.54 19.77
N VAL A 344 31.00 6.44 19.18
CA VAL A 344 30.83 5.07 19.69
C VAL A 344 31.46 4.90 21.08
N GLY A 345 30.77 4.20 21.97
CA GLY A 345 31.17 3.92 23.35
C GLY A 345 30.82 5.03 24.34
N GLN A 346 30.32 6.20 23.89
CA GLN A 346 29.94 7.29 24.78
C GLN A 346 28.52 7.10 25.32
N THR A 347 28.35 7.43 26.60
CA THR A 347 27.04 7.50 27.24
C THR A 347 26.47 8.90 27.01
N ILE A 348 25.28 8.98 26.44
CA ILE A 348 24.60 10.25 26.15
C ILE A 348 23.16 10.25 26.64
N THR A 349 22.67 11.45 26.95
CA THR A 349 21.25 11.69 27.25
C THR A 349 20.65 12.51 26.13
N MET A 350 19.56 12.02 25.53
CA MET A 350 18.90 12.68 24.42
C MET A 350 17.40 12.44 24.37
N GLU A 351 16.72 13.26 23.58
CA GLU A 351 15.31 13.09 23.25
C GLU A 351 15.18 12.16 22.04
N ILE A 352 14.16 11.26 22.08
CA ILE A 352 13.83 10.30 21.03
C ILE A 352 12.37 10.44 20.62
N GLY A 353 12.12 10.46 19.30
CA GLY A 353 10.79 10.43 18.70
C GLY A 353 10.08 11.79 18.63
N GLY A 354 8.93 11.81 17.99
CA GLY A 354 8.12 13.01 17.81
C GLY A 354 8.70 14.08 16.89
N THR A 355 9.73 13.75 16.10
CA THR A 355 10.47 14.73 15.30
C THR A 355 9.74 15.16 14.03
N ARG A 356 8.79 14.37 13.55
CA ARG A 356 8.02 14.61 12.31
C ARG A 356 6.51 14.58 12.49
N ASP A 357 6.05 14.19 13.66
CA ASP A 357 4.62 14.02 13.94
C ASP A 357 4.26 14.71 15.25
N PRO A 358 3.46 15.79 15.23
CA PRO A 358 3.11 16.56 16.41
C PRO A 358 2.20 15.81 17.41
N ARG A 359 1.67 14.65 17.03
CA ARG A 359 0.93 13.76 17.95
C ARG A 359 1.81 13.22 19.07
N PHE A 360 3.14 13.17 18.86
CA PHE A 360 4.08 12.58 19.79
C PHE A 360 4.99 13.65 20.40
N THR A 361 5.16 13.58 21.74
CA THR A 361 6.19 14.35 22.44
C THR A 361 7.44 13.50 22.56
N PRO A 362 8.65 14.07 22.39
CA PRO A 362 9.89 13.34 22.62
C PRO A 362 9.97 12.71 24.02
N VAL A 363 10.70 11.62 24.15
CA VAL A 363 11.05 11.00 25.44
C VAL A 363 12.55 11.09 25.66
N VAL A 364 12.95 11.46 26.88
CA VAL A 364 14.36 11.54 27.26
C VAL A 364 14.85 10.14 27.62
N VAL A 365 15.94 9.72 26.98
CA VAL A 365 16.64 8.45 27.27
C VAL A 365 18.11 8.70 27.53
N THR A 366 18.71 7.84 28.34
CA THR A 366 20.17 7.79 28.56
C THR A 366 20.68 6.43 28.14
N GLY A 367 21.65 6.41 27.27
CA GLY A 367 22.19 5.14 26.74
C GLY A 367 23.60 5.28 26.18
N VAL A 368 24.19 4.16 25.84
CA VAL A 368 25.52 4.05 25.21
C VAL A 368 25.33 4.00 23.69
N VAL A 369 26.06 4.81 22.97
CA VAL A 369 26.16 4.71 21.49
C VAL A 369 26.94 3.45 21.16
N GLU A 370 26.26 2.39 20.75
CA GLU A 370 26.93 1.12 20.42
C GLU A 370 27.49 1.10 19.01
N ILE A 371 26.70 1.60 18.04
CA ILE A 371 27.06 1.51 16.64
C ILE A 371 26.71 2.82 15.94
N LEU A 372 27.62 3.25 15.09
CA LEU A 372 27.42 4.29 14.09
C LEU A 372 27.84 3.72 12.73
N GLY A 373 26.98 3.83 11.74
CA GLY A 373 27.24 3.28 10.41
C GLY A 373 26.41 3.96 9.33
N ARG A 374 26.43 3.34 8.15
CA ARG A 374 25.64 3.76 7.00
C ARG A 374 25.11 2.56 6.23
N ARG A 375 23.89 2.71 5.71
CA ARG A 375 23.32 1.82 4.69
C ARG A 375 23.22 2.63 3.39
N GLY A 376 24.14 2.40 2.47
CA GLY A 376 24.27 3.30 1.32
C GLY A 376 24.63 4.72 1.77
N HIS A 377 23.78 5.70 1.47
CA HIS A 377 23.94 7.10 1.90
C HIS A 377 23.29 7.40 3.26
N GLU A 378 22.41 6.51 3.73
CA GLU A 378 21.63 6.68 4.95
C GLU A 378 22.47 6.45 6.22
N PRO A 379 22.57 7.42 7.15
CA PRO A 379 23.21 7.21 8.44
C PRO A 379 22.32 6.39 9.38
N ILE A 380 22.94 5.46 10.11
CA ILE A 380 22.31 4.59 11.11
C ILE A 380 23.05 4.77 12.43
N ALA A 381 22.29 4.81 13.53
CA ALA A 381 22.84 4.76 14.89
C ALA A 381 22.07 3.77 15.77
N VAL A 382 22.81 3.05 16.60
CA VAL A 382 22.22 2.14 17.60
C VAL A 382 22.60 2.64 19.00
N LEU A 383 21.58 2.85 19.84
CA LEU A 383 21.72 3.28 21.20
C LEU A 383 21.23 2.18 22.17
N GLN A 384 22.08 1.74 23.10
CA GLN A 384 21.70 0.78 24.13
C GLN A 384 21.25 1.51 25.40
N CYS A 385 19.99 1.37 25.77
CA CYS A 385 19.39 1.93 26.97
C CYS A 385 18.92 0.78 27.88
N ASP A 386 19.71 0.41 28.88
CA ASP A 386 19.48 -0.77 29.73
C ASP A 386 19.21 -2.03 28.88
N ASN A 387 17.97 -2.54 28.90
CA ASN A 387 17.54 -3.72 28.15
C ASN A 387 16.88 -3.36 26.79
N ILE A 388 16.85 -2.09 26.41
CA ILE A 388 16.23 -1.61 25.16
C ILE A 388 17.33 -1.18 24.19
N THR A 389 17.36 -1.79 23.03
CA THR A 389 18.19 -1.39 21.88
C THR A 389 17.36 -0.50 20.96
N ILE A 390 17.71 0.78 20.85
CA ILE A 390 17.04 1.74 19.96
C ILE A 390 17.82 1.80 18.66
N PHE A 391 17.19 1.32 17.57
CA PHE A 391 17.73 1.36 16.22
C PHE A 391 17.20 2.57 15.49
N MET A 392 18.06 3.53 15.14
CA MET A 392 17.69 4.81 14.56
C MET A 392 18.09 4.89 13.09
N SER A 393 17.16 5.29 12.22
CA SER A 393 17.36 5.54 10.79
C SER A 393 16.85 6.93 10.38
N THR A 394 17.18 7.39 9.18
CA THR A 394 16.66 8.64 8.61
C THR A 394 15.55 8.41 7.59
N GLU A 395 15.46 7.22 7.02
CA GLU A 395 14.51 6.87 5.98
C GLU A 395 13.47 5.85 6.44
N GLY A 396 12.23 6.01 5.95
CA GLY A 396 11.13 5.13 6.30
C GLY A 396 11.26 3.72 5.74
N GLY A 397 11.79 3.57 4.53
CA GLY A 397 11.99 2.30 3.87
C GLY A 397 12.90 1.34 4.65
N THR A 398 13.87 1.89 5.36
CA THR A 398 14.76 1.13 6.23
C THR A 398 14.02 0.43 7.38
N LEU A 399 13.01 1.07 7.96
CA LEU A 399 12.21 0.48 9.06
C LEU A 399 11.31 -0.70 8.61
N CYS A 400 11.17 -0.89 7.32
CA CYS A 400 10.39 -1.97 6.72
C CYS A 400 11.24 -3.21 6.35
N ASP A 401 12.56 -3.16 6.55
CA ASP A 401 13.47 -4.22 6.14
C ASP A 401 14.09 -4.91 7.35
N ARG A 402 13.61 -6.12 7.67
CA ARG A 402 14.15 -6.96 8.74
C ARG A 402 15.66 -7.18 8.63
N TRP A 403 16.17 -7.34 7.43
CA TRP A 403 17.57 -7.70 7.17
C TRP A 403 18.56 -6.57 7.50
N MET A 404 18.04 -5.37 7.69
CA MET A 404 18.83 -4.23 8.12
C MET A 404 19.48 -4.42 9.50
N TYR A 405 18.79 -5.04 10.44
CA TYR A 405 19.29 -5.16 11.82
C TYR A 405 20.57 -6.00 11.93
N PRO A 406 20.69 -7.19 11.31
CA PRO A 406 21.91 -7.98 11.32
C PRO A 406 23.12 -7.27 10.73
N ASP A 407 22.94 -6.43 9.70
CA ASP A 407 24.05 -5.63 9.11
C ASP A 407 24.72 -4.71 10.15
N PHE A 408 23.99 -4.39 11.23
CA PHE A 408 24.46 -3.58 12.36
C PHE A 408 24.55 -4.39 13.66
N GLY A 409 24.78 -5.69 13.57
CA GLY A 409 25.01 -6.56 14.70
C GLY A 409 23.80 -6.79 15.63
N GLN A 410 22.60 -6.43 15.19
CA GLN A 410 21.35 -6.56 15.94
C GLN A 410 20.49 -7.66 15.30
N ASP A 411 20.76 -8.92 15.64
CA ASP A 411 19.92 -10.02 15.15
C ASP A 411 18.58 -10.05 15.90
N PRO A 412 17.42 -9.85 15.21
CA PRO A 412 16.10 -9.85 15.84
C PRO A 412 15.79 -11.13 16.62
N GLU A 413 16.34 -12.29 16.24
CA GLU A 413 16.12 -13.56 16.93
C GLU A 413 16.74 -13.63 18.33
N THR A 414 17.62 -12.67 18.67
CA THR A 414 18.26 -12.58 19.99
C THR A 414 17.50 -11.70 20.99
N PHE A 415 16.34 -11.16 20.60
CA PHE A 415 15.51 -10.29 21.42
C PHE A 415 14.25 -11.02 21.89
N ASP A 416 13.76 -10.66 23.09
CA ASP A 416 12.51 -11.18 23.64
C ASP A 416 11.29 -10.44 23.06
N VAL A 417 11.48 -9.16 22.68
CA VAL A 417 10.47 -8.35 22.01
C VAL A 417 11.12 -7.61 20.84
N VAL A 418 10.49 -7.71 19.67
CA VAL A 418 10.86 -6.91 18.48
C VAL A 418 9.68 -6.05 18.07
N ILE A 419 9.88 -4.74 18.06
CA ILE A 419 8.91 -3.82 17.49
C ILE A 419 9.15 -3.70 15.98
N GLN A 420 8.09 -3.74 15.20
CA GLN A 420 8.13 -3.49 13.77
C GLN A 420 7.12 -2.41 13.38
N LYS A 421 7.52 -1.47 12.54
CA LYS A 421 6.66 -0.41 12.01
C LYS A 421 6.04 -0.81 10.66
N LEU A 422 5.34 -1.95 10.70
CA LEU A 422 4.63 -2.57 9.59
C LEU A 422 3.32 -3.17 10.09
N PRO A 423 2.25 -3.17 9.29
CA PRO A 423 1.01 -3.83 9.67
C PRO A 423 1.14 -5.36 9.56
N HIS A 424 1.78 -5.85 8.50
CA HIS A 424 2.00 -7.26 8.22
C HIS A 424 3.36 -7.46 7.53
N THR A 425 3.98 -8.59 7.80
CA THR A 425 5.26 -9.00 7.19
C THR A 425 5.13 -10.33 6.48
N PRO A 426 6.03 -10.64 5.54
CA PRO A 426 6.20 -12.00 5.04
C PRO A 426 6.38 -12.99 6.20
N PHE A 427 5.83 -14.19 6.04
CA PHE A 427 5.82 -15.23 7.10
C PHE A 427 7.24 -15.54 7.59
N GLU A 428 8.18 -15.71 6.67
CA GLU A 428 9.58 -16.04 6.93
C GLU A 428 10.36 -14.97 7.71
N TRP A 429 9.79 -13.78 7.88
CA TRP A 429 10.49 -12.74 8.61
C TRP A 429 10.44 -12.93 10.12
N TYR A 430 9.30 -13.33 10.65
CA TYR A 430 9.08 -13.43 12.10
C TYR A 430 8.26 -14.67 12.49
N ASP A 431 7.24 -15.04 11.71
CA ASP A 431 6.26 -16.06 12.09
C ASP A 431 6.87 -17.47 12.16
N GLU A 432 8.04 -17.73 11.53
CA GLU A 432 8.75 -19.02 11.60
C GLU A 432 9.40 -19.28 12.97
N TRP A 433 9.82 -18.23 13.68
CA TRP A 433 10.63 -18.37 14.90
C TRP A 433 10.04 -17.62 16.11
N ALA A 434 9.25 -16.56 15.92
CA ALA A 434 8.59 -15.87 17.01
C ALA A 434 7.43 -16.70 17.57
N GLU A 435 7.22 -16.60 18.88
CA GLU A 435 6.10 -17.28 19.53
C GLU A 435 4.77 -16.72 19.02
N ARG A 436 4.69 -15.40 18.80
CA ARG A 436 3.53 -14.73 18.21
C ARG A 436 3.82 -13.31 17.77
N THR A 437 2.99 -12.81 16.84
CA THR A 437 2.88 -11.40 16.49
C THR A 437 1.58 -10.83 17.04
N ILE A 438 1.61 -9.64 17.64
CA ILE A 438 0.45 -8.90 18.15
C ILE A 438 0.45 -7.47 17.65
N THR A 439 -0.72 -6.92 17.34
CA THR A 439 -0.88 -5.51 16.95
C THR A 439 -1.16 -4.65 18.16
N ILE A 440 -0.38 -3.58 18.34
CA ILE A 440 -0.49 -2.68 19.47
C ILE A 440 -1.37 -1.48 19.10
N ASP A 441 -2.38 -1.21 19.93
CA ASP A 441 -3.27 -0.05 19.79
C ASP A 441 -2.57 1.20 20.33
N VAL A 442 -2.00 1.96 19.40
CA VAL A 442 -1.34 3.24 19.68
C VAL A 442 -1.79 4.28 18.67
N PRO A 443 -1.72 5.59 19.00
CA PRO A 443 -2.03 6.63 18.04
C PRO A 443 -1.00 6.64 16.90
N GLY A 444 -1.46 7.04 15.69
CA GLY A 444 -0.59 7.18 14.53
C GLY A 444 -1.37 7.44 13.25
N ALA A 445 -0.66 7.85 12.20
CA ALA A 445 -1.25 8.20 10.91
C ALA A 445 -1.87 7.00 10.18
N ALA A 446 -1.38 5.78 10.46
CA ALA A 446 -1.88 4.55 9.86
C ALA A 446 -2.54 3.63 10.89
N SER A 447 -3.20 4.20 11.93
CA SER A 447 -3.80 3.44 13.03
C SER A 447 -4.72 2.33 12.53
N PRO A 448 -4.51 1.07 12.98
CA PRO A 448 -5.43 -0.03 12.70
C PRO A 448 -6.74 0.08 13.48
N ASN A 449 -6.80 0.94 14.50
CA ASN A 449 -8.03 1.36 15.17
C ASN A 449 -8.70 2.45 14.32
N ILE A 450 -9.31 2.01 13.21
CA ILE A 450 -9.86 2.88 12.15
C ILE A 450 -10.73 4.03 12.69
N PRO A 451 -11.61 3.84 13.70
CA PRO A 451 -12.39 4.94 14.26
C PRO A 451 -11.58 6.11 14.83
N THR A 452 -10.31 5.89 15.19
CA THR A 452 -9.43 6.93 15.77
C THR A 452 -8.74 7.81 14.73
N LEU A 453 -8.80 7.47 13.44
CA LEU A 453 -8.15 8.23 12.36
C LEU A 453 -8.82 9.59 12.12
N GLY A 454 -10.14 9.71 12.34
CA GLY A 454 -10.84 10.99 12.20
C GLY A 454 -11.24 11.33 10.78
N HIS A 455 -11.74 10.36 10.03
CA HIS A 455 -12.25 10.54 8.66
C HIS A 455 -13.36 11.60 8.60
N HIS A 456 -13.33 12.43 7.53
CA HIS A 456 -14.29 13.50 7.28
C HIS A 456 -15.01 13.37 5.96
N LEU A 457 -14.40 12.72 4.94
CA LEU A 457 -14.92 12.61 3.58
C LEU A 457 -15.52 11.25 3.27
N VAL A 458 -15.14 10.21 4.00
CA VAL A 458 -15.65 8.86 3.74
C VAL A 458 -17.18 8.81 3.81
N PRO A 459 -17.84 8.08 2.89
CA PRO A 459 -19.30 7.97 2.88
C PRO A 459 -19.79 7.27 4.16
N ARG A 460 -20.95 7.70 4.65
CA ARG A 460 -21.60 7.08 5.81
C ARG A 460 -22.98 6.54 5.38
N PRO A 461 -23.39 5.32 5.82
CA PRO A 461 -22.66 4.46 6.76
C PRO A 461 -21.55 3.63 6.07
N ILE A 462 -20.45 3.38 6.79
CA ILE A 462 -19.35 2.51 6.37
C ILE A 462 -18.79 1.72 7.58
N TYR A 463 -18.52 0.45 7.41
CA TYR A 463 -17.91 -0.39 8.44
C TYR A 463 -16.36 -0.16 8.49
N PRO A 464 -15.71 -0.05 9.65
CA PRO A 464 -16.23 -0.22 11.01
C PRO A 464 -16.76 1.06 11.71
N LEU A 465 -16.82 2.21 11.02
CA LEU A 465 -17.28 3.46 11.64
C LEU A 465 -18.79 3.41 12.04
N ASP A 466 -19.57 2.57 11.35
CA ASP A 466 -20.98 2.32 11.60
C ASP A 466 -21.21 0.81 11.78
N PRO A 467 -20.93 0.25 12.97
CA PRO A 467 -20.91 -1.20 13.16
C PRO A 467 -22.28 -1.90 12.98
N ASP A 468 -23.38 -1.18 13.27
CA ASP A 468 -24.75 -1.74 13.22
C ASP A 468 -25.41 -1.61 11.83
N MET A 469 -24.65 -1.16 10.81
CA MET A 469 -25.19 -0.99 9.47
C MET A 469 -25.56 -2.31 8.80
N THR A 470 -26.55 -2.25 7.92
CA THR A 470 -26.91 -3.33 7.01
C THR A 470 -26.43 -3.02 5.59
N PHE A 471 -26.17 -4.09 4.84
CA PHE A 471 -25.72 -3.98 3.46
C PHE A 471 -26.46 -4.99 2.58
N THR A 472 -26.84 -4.54 1.40
CA THR A 472 -27.33 -5.42 0.32
C THR A 472 -26.48 -5.10 -0.92
N PRO A 473 -25.76 -6.11 -1.44
CA PRO A 473 -24.88 -5.88 -2.60
C PRO A 473 -25.71 -5.52 -3.83
N ALA A 474 -25.22 -4.50 -4.55
CA ALA A 474 -25.72 -4.11 -5.85
C ALA A 474 -24.56 -4.13 -6.84
N VAL A 475 -24.80 -4.67 -8.04
CA VAL A 475 -23.78 -4.71 -9.09
C VAL A 475 -23.94 -3.51 -10.01
N GLU A 476 -22.81 -2.84 -10.29
CA GLU A 476 -22.67 -1.85 -11.35
C GLU A 476 -21.98 -2.55 -12.54
N VAL A 477 -22.49 -2.39 -13.75
CA VAL A 477 -21.95 -3.05 -14.93
C VAL A 477 -21.61 -2.04 -16.00
N LYS A 478 -20.39 -2.13 -16.54
CA LYS A 478 -19.95 -1.45 -17.77
C LYS A 478 -19.64 -2.49 -18.83
N GLY A 479 -20.07 -2.24 -20.03
CA GLY A 479 -19.81 -3.10 -21.19
C GLY A 479 -20.93 -2.97 -22.23
N PRO A 480 -20.86 -3.66 -23.36
CA PRO A 480 -21.87 -3.59 -24.37
C PRO A 480 -23.21 -4.06 -23.82
N ASP A 481 -24.21 -3.17 -23.89
CA ASP A 481 -25.58 -3.51 -23.55
C ASP A 481 -26.21 -4.20 -24.78
N ARG A 482 -26.26 -5.52 -24.77
CA ARG A 482 -26.93 -6.33 -25.79
C ARG A 482 -28.28 -6.83 -25.25
N SER A 483 -29.09 -5.88 -24.73
CA SER A 483 -30.49 -6.15 -24.39
C SER A 483 -31.38 -6.14 -25.63
#